data_d8adaa0619e1b801af19bdd4894e2da5
#
_entry.id   d8adaa0619e1b801af19bdd4894e2da5
#
_cell.length_a   1.000
_cell.length_b   1.000
_cell.length_c   1.000
_cell.angle_alpha   90.00
_cell.angle_beta   90.00
_cell.angle_gamma   90.00
#
_symmetry.space_group_name_H-M   'P 1'
#
loop_
_entity.id
_entity.type
_entity.pdbx_description
1 polymer ?
#
loop_
_entity_poly.entity_id
_entity_poly.type
_entity_poly.pdbx_seq_one_letter_code
_entity_poly.pdbx_strand_id
1 'polypeptide(L)'
;MINIIFAMGQNGEFGLSPEFMKHQVDSCKTMEEVRALPKSGLPWKCQSDMLFFRTMTNSIATEPGYNAYQQLRGQFPNDQLRNMIADVTVKMVGHSVLLAGRNTYMTMSLPMSAHRILLPVSRQIMASEGYNNLGEMAADLESRGTDVWIVGGAELILSALEEHAKDLLRIDNMFISTIKQSGPSDILMDRSKLMMYIDSDFTYNDEYVDNKQVLIQRYRSLHK
;
A
#
# COMPACT_ATOMS: atom_id res chain seq x y z
N MET A 1 13.32 6.96 4.46
CA MET A 1 13.10 5.92 3.38
C MET A 1 11.81 6.21 2.63
N ILE A 2 11.79 5.93 1.33
CA ILE A 2 10.60 6.05 0.50
C ILE A 2 10.21 4.66 -0.01
N ASN A 3 9.02 4.20 0.34
CA ASN A 3 8.55 2.85 0.02
C ASN A 3 7.17 2.90 -0.64
N ILE A 4 6.86 1.88 -1.43
CA ILE A 4 5.51 1.60 -1.92
C ILE A 4 4.96 0.38 -1.19
N ILE A 5 3.69 0.42 -0.77
CA ILE A 5 2.98 -0.72 -0.19
C ILE A 5 1.51 -0.71 -0.64
N PHE A 6 1.07 -1.80 -1.25
CA PHE A 6 -0.32 -1.95 -1.67
C PHE A 6 -0.74 -3.41 -1.78
N ALA A 7 -2.05 -3.62 -1.88
CA ALA A 7 -2.64 -4.91 -2.17
C ALA A 7 -3.42 -4.86 -3.48
N MET A 8 -3.48 -5.98 -4.18
CA MET A 8 -4.33 -6.20 -5.35
C MET A 8 -4.80 -7.64 -5.42
N GLY A 9 -5.93 -7.90 -6.07
CA GLY A 9 -6.37 -9.24 -6.39
C GLY A 9 -5.53 -9.89 -7.49
N GLN A 10 -5.70 -11.19 -7.68
CA GLN A 10 -4.92 -11.98 -8.65
C GLN A 10 -5.09 -11.51 -10.11
N ASN A 11 -6.24 -10.90 -10.44
CA ASN A 11 -6.51 -10.38 -11.79
C ASN A 11 -6.30 -8.86 -11.89
N GLY A 12 -5.70 -8.23 -10.87
CA GLY A 12 -5.47 -6.80 -10.83
C GLY A 12 -6.60 -6.01 -10.17
N GLU A 13 -7.58 -6.67 -9.55
CA GLU A 13 -8.60 -5.98 -8.77
C GLU A 13 -7.90 -5.09 -7.74
N PHE A 14 -8.26 -3.79 -7.69
CA PHE A 14 -7.56 -2.84 -6.84
C PHE A 14 -8.49 -2.12 -5.87
N GLY A 15 -9.69 -1.79 -6.29
CA GLY A 15 -10.61 -1.04 -5.46
C GLY A 15 -12.02 -0.97 -6.00
N LEU A 16 -12.88 -0.30 -5.23
CA LEU A 16 -14.28 -0.04 -5.56
C LEU A 16 -14.50 1.46 -5.59
N SER A 17 -15.05 1.98 -6.69
CA SER A 17 -15.49 3.37 -6.72
C SER A 17 -16.74 3.60 -5.86
N PRO A 18 -16.99 4.83 -5.39
CA PRO A 18 -18.22 5.16 -4.69
C PRO A 18 -19.47 4.85 -5.50
N GLU A 19 -19.43 5.08 -6.82
CA GLU A 19 -20.52 4.80 -7.76
C GLU A 19 -20.79 3.30 -7.84
N PHE A 20 -19.75 2.49 -7.94
CA PHE A 20 -19.89 1.03 -7.99
C PHE A 20 -20.44 0.48 -6.67
N MET A 21 -19.95 0.96 -5.52
CA MET A 21 -20.46 0.57 -4.20
C MET A 21 -21.94 0.95 -4.06
N LYS A 22 -22.33 2.13 -4.50
CA LYS A 22 -23.74 2.58 -4.52
C LYS A 22 -24.59 1.65 -5.37
N HIS A 23 -24.15 1.37 -6.59
CA HIS A 23 -24.87 0.46 -7.51
C HIS A 23 -25.05 -0.94 -6.91
N GLN A 24 -24.04 -1.47 -6.22
CA GLN A 24 -24.15 -2.75 -5.51
C GLN A 24 -25.22 -2.71 -4.42
N VAL A 25 -25.28 -1.64 -3.62
CA VAL A 25 -26.32 -1.45 -2.59
C VAL A 25 -27.71 -1.36 -3.20
N ASP A 26 -27.85 -0.57 -4.28
CA ASP A 26 -29.13 -0.38 -4.98
C ASP A 26 -29.64 -1.67 -5.64
N SER A 27 -28.73 -2.61 -5.94
CA SER A 27 -29.04 -3.93 -6.54
C SER A 27 -29.45 -4.98 -5.50
N CYS A 28 -29.21 -4.74 -4.22
CA CYS A 28 -29.57 -5.67 -3.13
C CYS A 28 -31.08 -5.68 -2.90
N LYS A 29 -31.64 -6.87 -2.71
CA LYS A 29 -33.06 -7.06 -2.42
C LYS A 29 -33.36 -7.16 -0.92
N THR A 30 -32.35 -7.44 -0.11
CA THR A 30 -32.49 -7.64 1.34
C THR A 30 -31.41 -6.88 2.12
N MET A 31 -31.71 -6.56 3.37
CA MET A 31 -30.74 -5.96 4.30
C MET A 31 -29.58 -6.91 4.63
N GLU A 32 -29.78 -8.20 4.49
CA GLU A 32 -28.73 -9.20 4.70
C GLU A 32 -27.71 -9.13 3.56
N GLU A 33 -28.15 -9.02 2.31
CA GLU A 33 -27.28 -8.79 1.15
C GLU A 33 -26.49 -7.48 1.32
N VAL A 34 -27.12 -6.38 1.72
CA VAL A 34 -26.44 -5.11 2.00
C VAL A 34 -25.36 -5.25 3.07
N ARG A 35 -25.62 -6.01 4.15
CA ARG A 35 -24.63 -6.23 5.22
C ARG A 35 -23.44 -7.08 4.77
N ALA A 36 -23.62 -7.92 3.75
CA ALA A 36 -22.58 -8.76 3.18
C ALA A 36 -21.61 -7.99 2.27
N LEU A 37 -22.03 -6.83 1.73
CA LEU A 37 -21.19 -6.01 0.86
C LEU A 37 -19.94 -5.50 1.57
N PRO A 38 -18.84 -5.25 0.82
CA PRO A 38 -17.67 -4.55 1.34
C PRO A 38 -18.04 -3.18 1.90
N LYS A 39 -17.60 -2.88 3.11
CA LYS A 39 -17.82 -1.57 3.77
C LYS A 39 -16.67 -0.57 3.52
N SER A 40 -15.63 -1.03 2.88
CA SER A 40 -14.46 -0.23 2.51
C SER A 40 -14.34 -0.24 0.97
N GLY A 41 -13.59 0.70 0.43
CA GLY A 41 -13.28 0.72 -1.01
C GLY A 41 -12.41 -0.45 -1.50
N LEU A 42 -12.32 -1.56 -0.75
CA LEU A 42 -11.58 -2.76 -1.12
C LEU A 42 -12.54 -3.90 -1.46
N PRO A 43 -12.32 -4.64 -2.56
CA PRO A 43 -13.14 -5.78 -2.97
C PRO A 43 -12.85 -7.07 -2.18
N TRP A 44 -12.09 -6.98 -1.10
CA TRP A 44 -11.72 -8.12 -0.23
C TRP A 44 -11.71 -7.76 1.25
N LYS A 45 -11.68 -8.80 2.08
CA LYS A 45 -11.33 -8.72 3.51
C LYS A 45 -10.17 -9.68 3.75
N CYS A 46 -8.99 -9.15 3.99
CA CYS A 46 -7.78 -9.93 4.29
C CYS A 46 -7.11 -9.40 5.55
N GLN A 47 -7.27 -10.14 6.66
CA GLN A 47 -6.69 -9.74 7.93
C GLN A 47 -5.16 -9.75 7.90
N SER A 48 -4.56 -10.74 7.23
CA SER A 48 -3.10 -10.85 7.11
C SER A 48 -2.49 -9.63 6.44
N ASP A 49 -3.10 -9.17 5.33
CA ASP A 49 -2.67 -7.97 4.61
C ASP A 49 -2.80 -6.72 5.48
N MET A 50 -3.94 -6.55 6.15
CA MET A 50 -4.16 -5.39 7.05
C MET A 50 -3.17 -5.35 8.22
N LEU A 51 -2.83 -6.50 8.78
CA LEU A 51 -1.82 -6.60 9.84
C LEU A 51 -0.43 -6.31 9.32
N PHE A 52 -0.08 -6.83 8.13
CA PHE A 52 1.19 -6.55 7.46
C PHE A 52 1.33 -5.05 7.18
N PHE A 53 0.33 -4.44 6.56
CA PHE A 53 0.29 -3.01 6.31
C PHE A 53 0.50 -2.18 7.59
N ARG A 54 -0.20 -2.53 8.68
CA ARG A 54 -0.03 -1.85 9.98
C ARG A 54 1.37 -2.03 10.56
N THR A 55 1.92 -3.24 10.48
CA THR A 55 3.26 -3.54 10.97
C THR A 55 4.31 -2.69 10.23
N MET A 56 4.24 -2.66 8.91
CA MET A 56 5.20 -1.94 8.09
C MET A 56 5.10 -0.44 8.28
N THR A 57 3.90 0.13 8.19
CA THR A 57 3.70 1.58 8.22
C THR A 57 3.77 2.22 9.61
N ASN A 58 3.78 1.45 10.70
CA ASN A 58 4.04 1.98 12.06
C ASN A 58 5.43 1.64 12.60
N SER A 59 6.20 0.78 11.94
CA SER A 59 7.42 0.14 12.47
C SER A 59 7.18 -0.76 13.69
N ILE A 60 7.89 -1.88 13.77
CA ILE A 60 7.87 -2.76 14.94
C ILE A 60 8.52 -2.13 16.18
N ALA A 61 9.22 -1.02 16.03
CA ALA A 61 9.76 -0.25 17.16
C ALA A 61 8.67 0.52 17.93
N THR A 62 7.47 0.67 17.34
CA THR A 62 6.32 1.31 17.98
C THR A 62 5.35 0.27 18.54
N GLU A 63 4.62 0.63 19.59
CA GLU A 63 3.61 -0.25 20.19
C GLU A 63 2.55 -0.72 19.17
N PRO A 64 1.93 0.17 18.33
CA PRO A 64 0.95 -0.27 17.34
C PRO A 64 1.53 -1.23 16.29
N GLY A 65 2.76 -1.00 15.83
CA GLY A 65 3.45 -1.86 14.87
C GLY A 65 3.81 -3.21 15.48
N TYR A 66 4.34 -3.20 16.71
CA TYR A 66 4.67 -4.43 17.43
C TYR A 66 3.43 -5.30 17.71
N ASN A 67 2.34 -4.69 18.16
CA ASN A 67 1.09 -5.41 18.41
C ASN A 67 0.51 -6.03 17.12
N ALA A 68 0.55 -5.31 15.99
CA ALA A 68 0.16 -5.85 14.69
C ALA A 68 1.07 -7.01 14.27
N TYR A 69 2.38 -6.89 14.45
CA TYR A 69 3.35 -7.94 14.17
C TYR A 69 3.09 -9.20 15.00
N GLN A 70 2.81 -9.07 16.30
CA GLN A 70 2.52 -10.22 17.17
C GLN A 70 1.29 -11.02 16.70
N GLN A 71 0.26 -10.32 16.20
CA GLN A 71 -0.92 -10.96 15.63
C GLN A 71 -0.65 -11.61 14.27
N LEU A 72 0.26 -11.02 13.48
CA LEU A 72 0.59 -11.48 12.13
C LEU A 72 1.49 -12.73 12.12
N ARG A 73 2.49 -12.78 13.00
CA ARG A 73 3.55 -13.81 12.98
C ARG A 73 3.03 -15.24 13.06
N GLY A 74 1.91 -15.45 13.73
CA GLY A 74 1.27 -16.77 13.83
C GLY A 74 0.62 -17.27 12.54
N GLN A 75 0.49 -16.41 11.53
CA GLN A 75 -0.14 -16.73 10.25
C GLN A 75 0.87 -17.15 9.18
N PHE A 76 2.15 -16.95 9.43
CA PHE A 76 3.26 -17.30 8.55
C PHE A 76 4.29 -18.15 9.33
N PRO A 77 4.50 -19.40 8.93
CA PRO A 77 5.21 -20.39 9.77
C PRO A 77 6.74 -20.31 9.73
N ASN A 78 7.31 -19.35 9.03
CA ASN A 78 8.75 -19.25 8.82
C ASN A 78 9.32 -17.87 9.23
N ASP A 79 10.64 -17.79 9.35
CA ASP A 79 11.35 -16.56 9.72
C ASP A 79 11.39 -15.51 8.59
N GLN A 80 10.93 -15.84 7.38
CA GLN A 80 10.94 -14.91 6.24
C GLN A 80 10.16 -13.64 6.53
N LEU A 81 8.96 -13.77 7.13
CA LEU A 81 8.17 -12.60 7.53
C LEU A 81 8.96 -11.70 8.49
N ARG A 82 9.60 -12.29 9.50
CA ARG A 82 10.40 -11.55 10.48
C ARG A 82 11.56 -10.81 9.81
N ASN A 83 12.27 -11.48 8.92
CA ASN A 83 13.42 -10.91 8.22
C ASN A 83 12.99 -9.78 7.28
N MET A 84 11.91 -9.98 6.52
CA MET A 84 11.34 -8.98 5.65
C MET A 84 10.92 -7.70 6.40
N ILE A 85 10.28 -7.86 7.54
CA ILE A 85 9.84 -6.73 8.38
C ILE A 85 11.04 -6.05 9.05
N ALA A 86 11.92 -6.82 9.68
CA ALA A 86 13.04 -6.29 10.44
C ALA A 86 14.01 -5.46 9.57
N ASP A 87 14.32 -5.93 8.39
CA ASP A 87 15.25 -5.25 7.47
C ASP A 87 14.79 -3.85 7.06
N VAL A 88 13.49 -3.62 7.01
CA VAL A 88 12.91 -2.31 6.71
C VAL A 88 12.67 -1.50 7.97
N THR A 89 11.97 -2.09 8.94
CA THR A 89 11.50 -1.33 10.10
C THR A 89 12.62 -0.91 11.05
N VAL A 90 13.74 -1.62 11.08
CA VAL A 90 14.93 -1.20 11.86
C VAL A 90 15.57 0.08 11.33
N LYS A 91 15.37 0.38 10.05
CA LYS A 91 15.89 1.59 9.39
C LYS A 91 14.92 2.78 9.47
N MET A 92 13.70 2.54 9.94
CA MET A 92 12.69 3.60 10.06
C MET A 92 12.99 4.53 11.23
N VAL A 93 12.69 5.80 11.02
CA VAL A 93 12.86 6.85 12.04
C VAL A 93 11.68 6.94 13.03
N GLY A 94 10.68 6.10 12.87
CA GLY A 94 9.56 5.97 13.79
C GLY A 94 8.35 6.86 13.49
N HIS A 95 8.45 7.78 12.55
CA HIS A 95 7.34 8.61 12.06
C HIS A 95 7.10 8.33 10.58
N SER A 96 5.89 7.98 10.23
CA SER A 96 5.51 7.63 8.85
C SER A 96 4.52 8.62 8.28
N VAL A 97 4.75 9.01 7.02
CA VAL A 97 3.78 9.73 6.20
C VAL A 97 3.30 8.80 5.10
N LEU A 98 1.99 8.58 5.03
CA LEU A 98 1.33 7.78 4.02
C LEU A 98 0.77 8.72 2.95
N LEU A 99 1.21 8.55 1.71
CA LEU A 99 0.75 9.30 0.55
C LEU A 99 -0.31 8.50 -0.20
N ALA A 100 -1.52 9.05 -0.29
CA ALA A 100 -2.64 8.41 -0.97
C ALA A 100 -3.24 9.34 -2.03
N GLY A 101 -3.59 8.80 -3.19
CA GLY A 101 -4.39 9.52 -4.18
C GLY A 101 -5.74 9.93 -3.57
N ARG A 102 -6.34 11.01 -4.08
CA ARG A 102 -7.56 11.63 -3.52
C ARG A 102 -8.66 10.62 -3.18
N ASN A 103 -8.99 9.73 -4.11
CA ASN A 103 -10.08 8.76 -3.91
C ASN A 103 -9.72 7.74 -2.81
N THR A 104 -8.49 7.25 -2.80
CA THR A 104 -7.99 6.36 -1.76
C THR A 104 -7.98 7.06 -0.41
N TYR A 105 -7.54 8.31 -0.34
CA TYR A 105 -7.58 9.12 0.89
C TYR A 105 -8.99 9.23 1.47
N MET A 106 -10.00 9.48 0.63
CA MET A 106 -11.40 9.64 1.05
C MET A 106 -12.04 8.33 1.53
N THR A 107 -11.57 7.19 1.04
CA THR A 107 -12.11 5.86 1.38
C THR A 107 -11.31 5.10 2.43
N MET A 108 -10.06 5.51 2.67
CA MET A 108 -9.16 4.84 3.60
C MET A 108 -9.45 5.27 5.04
N SER A 109 -10.11 4.40 5.79
CA SER A 109 -10.33 4.57 7.23
C SER A 109 -9.16 4.00 8.02
N LEU A 110 -8.14 4.81 8.24
CA LEU A 110 -6.99 4.44 9.09
C LEU A 110 -7.15 5.04 10.48
N PRO A 111 -6.93 4.26 11.54
CA PRO A 111 -6.76 4.83 12.87
C PRO A 111 -5.59 5.82 12.86
N MET A 112 -5.86 7.06 13.21
CA MET A 112 -4.82 8.05 13.43
C MET A 112 -3.93 7.58 14.58
N SER A 113 -2.62 7.68 14.42
CA SER A 113 -1.66 7.40 15.48
C SER A 113 -0.64 8.54 15.54
N ALA A 114 -0.02 8.73 16.69
CA ALA A 114 1.06 9.71 16.85
C ALA A 114 2.27 9.43 15.93
N HIS A 115 2.36 8.21 15.40
CA HIS A 115 3.48 7.76 14.57
C HIS A 115 3.14 7.70 13.07
N ARG A 116 1.89 8.01 12.66
CA ARG A 116 1.47 7.84 11.28
C ARG A 116 0.45 8.89 10.85
N ILE A 117 0.75 9.59 9.74
CA ILE A 117 -0.11 10.61 9.14
C ILE A 117 -0.46 10.18 7.73
N LEU A 118 -1.72 10.32 7.34
CA LEU A 118 -2.20 10.10 5.97
C LEU A 118 -2.37 11.46 5.27
N LEU A 119 -1.73 11.65 4.12
CA LEU A 119 -1.82 12.86 3.31
C LEU A 119 -2.40 12.55 1.93
N PRO A 120 -3.33 13.38 1.43
CA PRO A 120 -3.82 13.27 0.06
C PRO A 120 -2.77 13.79 -0.92
N VAL A 121 -2.64 13.10 -2.06
CA VAL A 121 -1.80 13.53 -3.18
C VAL A 121 -2.66 13.76 -4.42
N SER A 122 -2.48 14.92 -5.04
CA SER A 122 -2.99 15.26 -6.37
C SER A 122 -2.09 16.33 -6.98
N ARG A 123 -2.13 16.49 -8.30
CA ARG A 123 -1.37 17.54 -8.99
C ARG A 123 -1.69 18.94 -8.44
N GLN A 124 -2.95 19.20 -8.11
CA GLN A 124 -3.38 20.47 -7.54
C GLN A 124 -2.83 20.71 -6.13
N ILE A 125 -2.84 19.67 -5.27
CA ILE A 125 -2.29 19.75 -3.91
C ILE A 125 -0.78 19.95 -3.99
N MET A 126 -0.07 19.15 -4.77
CA MET A 126 1.38 19.30 -4.94
C MET A 126 1.75 20.71 -5.42
N ALA A 127 1.06 21.22 -6.45
CA ALA A 127 1.30 22.56 -6.97
C ALA A 127 1.00 23.67 -5.93
N SER A 128 -0.04 23.53 -5.11
CA SER A 128 -0.36 24.51 -4.05
C SER A 128 0.69 24.55 -2.93
N GLU A 129 1.36 23.42 -2.68
CA GLU A 129 2.44 23.29 -1.71
C GLU A 129 3.84 23.58 -2.33
N GLY A 130 3.89 23.90 -3.62
CA GLY A 130 5.13 24.28 -4.32
C GLY A 130 5.93 23.12 -4.90
N TYR A 131 5.37 21.91 -4.98
CA TYR A 131 6.02 20.74 -5.57
C TYR A 131 5.62 20.55 -7.05
N ASN A 132 6.60 20.28 -7.91
CA ASN A 132 6.38 20.01 -9.33
C ASN A 132 5.98 18.55 -9.60
N ASN A 133 6.41 17.62 -8.76
CA ASN A 133 6.20 16.19 -8.89
C ASN A 133 6.17 15.48 -7.54
N LEU A 134 5.83 14.18 -7.53
CA LEU A 134 5.76 13.37 -6.33
C LEU A 134 7.14 13.16 -5.69
N GLY A 135 8.18 13.06 -6.51
CA GLY A 135 9.55 12.88 -6.02
C GLY A 135 10.03 14.05 -5.16
N GLU A 136 9.77 15.30 -5.58
CA GLU A 136 10.10 16.49 -4.78
C GLU A 136 9.36 16.48 -3.43
N MET A 137 8.07 16.17 -3.44
CA MET A 137 7.27 16.07 -2.21
C MET A 137 7.79 14.97 -1.29
N ALA A 138 8.07 13.80 -1.83
CA ALA A 138 8.55 12.66 -1.03
C ALA A 138 9.95 12.91 -0.46
N ALA A 139 10.85 13.51 -1.24
CA ALA A 139 12.19 13.86 -0.78
C ALA A 139 12.17 14.94 0.32
N ASP A 140 11.30 15.95 0.20
CA ASP A 140 11.13 16.96 1.24
C ASP A 140 10.61 16.34 2.55
N LEU A 141 9.60 15.47 2.49
CA LEU A 141 9.09 14.76 3.66
C LEU A 141 10.15 13.86 4.30
N GLU A 142 10.93 13.12 3.50
CA GLU A 142 12.04 12.31 3.98
C GLU A 142 13.11 13.18 4.67
N SER A 143 13.46 14.34 4.10
CA SER A 143 14.44 15.28 4.66
C SER A 143 14.05 15.82 6.03
N ARG A 144 12.75 15.87 6.33
CA ARG A 144 12.19 16.25 7.62
C ARG A 144 12.22 15.12 8.66
N GLY A 145 12.85 14.00 8.36
CA GLY A 145 12.99 12.85 9.25
C GLY A 145 11.73 12.00 9.33
N THR A 146 11.04 11.80 8.20
CA THR A 146 9.88 10.88 8.14
C THR A 146 10.14 9.75 7.16
N ASP A 147 9.53 8.59 7.41
CA ASP A 147 9.45 7.49 6.47
C ASP A 147 8.23 7.69 5.57
N VAL A 148 8.45 7.70 4.25
CA VAL A 148 7.39 7.96 3.27
C VAL A 148 6.87 6.63 2.71
N TRP A 149 5.55 6.47 2.73
CA TRP A 149 4.85 5.31 2.21
C TRP A 149 3.83 5.72 1.15
N ILE A 150 4.02 5.33 -0.10
CA ILE A 150 3.04 5.50 -1.17
C ILE A 150 2.09 4.30 -1.11
N VAL A 151 0.82 4.56 -0.77
CA VAL A 151 -0.12 3.49 -0.40
C VAL A 151 -1.27 3.27 -1.40
N GLY A 152 -1.36 4.07 -2.44
CA GLY A 152 -2.39 3.92 -3.50
C GLY A 152 -3.12 5.24 -3.81
N GLY A 153 -4.13 5.36 -4.72
CA GLY A 153 -4.63 4.34 -5.66
C GLY A 153 -3.69 3.91 -6.79
N ALA A 154 -4.24 3.10 -7.67
CA ALA A 154 -3.50 2.48 -8.75
C ALA A 154 -2.76 3.50 -9.63
N GLU A 155 -3.40 4.59 -9.99
CA GLU A 155 -2.78 5.68 -10.79
C GLU A 155 -1.60 6.33 -10.06
N LEU A 156 -1.71 6.58 -8.74
CA LEU A 156 -0.61 7.16 -7.97
C LEU A 156 0.59 6.22 -7.90
N ILE A 157 0.35 4.91 -7.72
CA ILE A 157 1.42 3.90 -7.73
C ILE A 157 2.13 3.88 -9.07
N LEU A 158 1.39 3.80 -10.19
CA LEU A 158 1.97 3.78 -11.52
C LEU A 158 2.71 5.09 -11.85
N SER A 159 2.21 6.24 -11.38
CA SER A 159 2.90 7.53 -11.52
C SER A 159 4.20 7.57 -10.72
N ALA A 160 4.20 7.02 -9.50
CA ALA A 160 5.40 6.92 -8.67
C ALA A 160 6.47 6.04 -9.33
N LEU A 161 6.07 4.90 -9.92
CA LEU A 161 6.98 4.02 -10.64
C LEU A 161 7.51 4.67 -11.93
N GLU A 162 6.69 5.45 -12.63
CA GLU A 162 7.14 6.23 -13.78
C GLU A 162 8.15 7.32 -13.39
N GLU A 163 7.94 8.01 -12.28
CA GLU A 163 8.91 8.97 -11.76
C GLU A 163 10.20 8.29 -11.29
N HIS A 164 10.09 7.08 -10.72
CA HIS A 164 11.26 6.28 -10.34
C HIS A 164 12.11 5.88 -11.54
N ALA A 165 11.49 5.39 -12.61
CA ALA A 165 12.17 5.04 -13.86
C ALA A 165 12.84 6.25 -14.57
N LYS A 166 12.43 7.47 -14.23
CA LYS A 166 13.00 8.73 -14.73
C LYS A 166 14.01 9.38 -13.76
N ASP A 167 14.41 8.69 -12.69
CA ASP A 167 15.26 9.20 -11.60
C ASP A 167 14.73 10.48 -10.91
N LEU A 168 13.43 10.74 -11.00
CA LEU A 168 12.76 11.85 -10.31
C LEU A 168 12.30 11.51 -8.89
N LEU A 169 12.08 10.22 -8.61
CA LEU A 169 11.66 9.69 -7.32
C LEU A 169 12.52 8.49 -6.96
N ARG A 170 13.19 8.51 -5.81
CA ARG A 170 13.87 7.32 -5.28
C ARG A 170 12.89 6.46 -4.50
N ILE A 171 12.70 5.22 -4.91
CA ILE A 171 11.95 4.20 -4.16
C ILE A 171 12.94 3.19 -3.61
N ASP A 172 12.93 2.93 -2.31
CA ASP A 172 13.84 1.96 -1.69
C ASP A 172 13.28 0.53 -1.77
N ASN A 173 11.97 0.37 -1.48
CA ASN A 173 11.31 -0.94 -1.52
C ASN A 173 9.87 -0.80 -2.03
N MET A 174 9.38 -1.87 -2.64
CA MET A 174 7.97 -2.04 -2.97
C MET A 174 7.46 -3.36 -2.38
N PHE A 175 6.33 -3.30 -1.69
CA PHE A 175 5.63 -4.45 -1.12
C PHE A 175 4.29 -4.63 -1.80
N ILE A 176 4.07 -5.81 -2.36
CA ILE A 176 2.84 -6.17 -3.06
C ILE A 176 2.17 -7.34 -2.34
N SER A 177 0.96 -7.13 -1.86
CA SER A 177 0.09 -8.18 -1.35
C SER A 177 -0.85 -8.64 -2.46
N THR A 178 -0.66 -9.85 -2.97
CA THR A 178 -1.59 -10.47 -3.92
C THR A 178 -2.66 -11.24 -3.16
N ILE A 179 -3.88 -10.74 -3.18
CA ILE A 179 -5.04 -11.32 -2.50
C ILE A 179 -5.59 -12.48 -3.33
N LYS A 180 -5.65 -13.67 -2.73
CA LYS A 180 -6.04 -14.91 -3.46
C LYS A 180 -7.53 -15.03 -3.72
N GLN A 181 -8.36 -14.33 -2.95
CA GLN A 181 -9.81 -14.28 -3.10
C GLN A 181 -10.27 -12.83 -3.02
N SER A 182 -10.46 -12.20 -4.16
CA SER A 182 -11.06 -10.87 -4.31
C SER A 182 -12.47 -10.97 -4.88
N GLY A 183 -13.31 -10.01 -4.52
CA GLY A 183 -14.61 -9.81 -5.14
C GLY A 183 -14.50 -9.01 -6.45
N PRO A 184 -15.64 -8.71 -7.08
CA PRO A 184 -15.67 -7.83 -8.25
C PRO A 184 -15.13 -6.43 -7.91
N SER A 185 -14.46 -5.81 -8.88
CA SER A 185 -13.81 -4.52 -8.75
C SER A 185 -14.00 -3.73 -10.04
N ASP A 186 -14.23 -2.44 -9.94
CA ASP A 186 -14.27 -1.51 -11.08
C ASP A 186 -12.99 -0.66 -11.20
N ILE A 187 -12.13 -0.69 -10.17
CA ILE A 187 -10.80 -0.08 -10.23
C ILE A 187 -9.77 -1.20 -10.36
N LEU A 188 -9.08 -1.22 -11.49
CA LEU A 188 -8.08 -2.24 -11.79
C LEU A 188 -6.68 -1.62 -11.85
N MET A 189 -5.68 -2.36 -11.38
CA MET A 189 -4.27 -2.08 -11.62
C MET A 189 -3.89 -2.52 -13.05
N ASP A 190 -3.28 -1.64 -13.82
CA ASP A 190 -2.64 -2.04 -15.07
C ASP A 190 -1.43 -2.93 -14.78
N ARG A 191 -1.67 -4.24 -14.78
CA ARG A 191 -0.64 -5.23 -14.47
C ARG A 191 0.51 -5.24 -15.47
N SER A 192 0.22 -4.99 -16.74
CA SER A 192 1.26 -4.97 -17.78
C SER A 192 2.24 -3.83 -17.54
N LYS A 193 1.70 -2.64 -17.25
CA LYS A 193 2.51 -1.47 -16.91
C LYS A 193 3.25 -1.65 -15.58
N LEU A 194 2.59 -2.23 -14.56
CA LEU A 194 3.22 -2.55 -13.29
C LEU A 194 4.41 -3.50 -13.46
N MET A 195 4.21 -4.63 -14.18
CA MET A 195 5.29 -5.61 -14.39
C MET A 195 6.43 -5.04 -15.22
N MET A 196 6.15 -4.19 -16.21
CA MET A 196 7.20 -3.50 -16.98
C MET A 196 8.16 -2.73 -16.05
N TYR A 197 7.64 -1.96 -15.09
CA TYR A 197 8.49 -1.23 -14.12
C TYR A 197 9.20 -2.17 -13.15
N ILE A 198 8.50 -3.23 -12.69
CA ILE A 198 9.12 -4.21 -11.79
C ILE A 198 10.32 -4.86 -12.47
N ASP A 199 10.17 -5.33 -13.70
CA ASP A 199 11.21 -6.05 -14.43
C ASP A 199 12.41 -5.16 -14.80
N SER A 200 12.18 -3.83 -14.98
CA SER A 200 13.26 -2.89 -15.33
C SER A 200 14.02 -2.33 -14.11
N ASP A 201 13.29 -2.00 -13.04
CA ASP A 201 13.84 -1.12 -12.00
C ASP A 201 13.97 -1.78 -10.63
N PHE A 202 13.47 -3.01 -10.49
CA PHE A 202 13.51 -3.74 -9.22
C PHE A 202 14.09 -5.14 -9.36
N THR A 203 14.76 -5.61 -8.32
CA THR A 203 15.13 -7.03 -8.19
C THR A 203 13.98 -7.78 -7.52
N TYR A 204 13.54 -8.86 -8.16
CA TYR A 204 12.83 -9.92 -7.47
C TYR A 204 13.84 -10.67 -6.60
N ASN A 205 13.83 -10.42 -5.31
CA ASN A 205 14.45 -11.33 -4.37
C ASN A 205 13.41 -12.37 -4.00
N ASP A 206 13.82 -13.60 -3.70
CA ASP A 206 12.95 -14.68 -3.20
C ASP A 206 12.32 -14.35 -1.82
N GLU A 207 12.15 -13.07 -1.53
CA GLU A 207 11.54 -12.56 -0.30
C GLU A 207 10.03 -12.49 -0.46
N TYR A 208 9.40 -13.57 -0.12
CA TYR A 208 7.94 -13.63 -0.09
C TYR A 208 7.45 -14.41 1.14
N VAL A 209 6.24 -14.12 1.56
CA VAL A 209 5.48 -14.90 2.53
C VAL A 209 4.12 -15.25 1.95
N ASP A 210 3.67 -16.46 2.23
CA ASP A 210 2.46 -17.01 1.62
C ASP A 210 1.58 -17.71 2.67
N ASN A 211 0.27 -17.49 2.56
CA ASN A 211 -0.75 -18.25 3.27
C ASN A 211 -2.00 -18.45 2.39
N LYS A 212 -3.08 -19.00 2.97
CA LYS A 212 -4.33 -19.28 2.21
C LYS A 212 -5.02 -18.02 1.65
N GLN A 213 -4.75 -16.84 2.20
CA GLN A 213 -5.45 -15.60 1.86
C GLN A 213 -4.63 -14.67 0.98
N VAL A 214 -3.29 -14.62 1.18
CA VAL A 214 -2.43 -13.63 0.56
C VAL A 214 -1.03 -14.17 0.30
N LEU A 215 -0.45 -13.73 -0.80
CA LEU A 215 0.97 -13.79 -1.11
C LEU A 215 1.53 -12.38 -0.98
N ILE A 216 2.52 -12.16 -0.11
CA ILE A 216 3.20 -10.87 0.06
C ILE A 216 4.60 -10.99 -0.48
N GLN A 217 4.96 -10.10 -1.39
CA GLN A 217 6.26 -10.07 -2.06
C GLN A 217 6.94 -8.73 -1.83
N ARG A 218 8.27 -8.76 -1.65
CA ARG A 218 9.11 -7.57 -1.59
C ARG A 218 9.96 -7.46 -2.84
N TYR A 219 10.03 -6.27 -3.36
CA TYR A 219 10.89 -5.88 -4.47
C TYR A 219 11.84 -4.78 -3.99
N ARG A 220 13.12 -4.91 -4.26
CA ARG A 220 14.13 -3.89 -3.92
C ARG A 220 14.53 -3.14 -5.16
N SER A 221 14.65 -1.83 -5.06
CA SER A 221 15.14 -1.00 -6.16
C SER A 221 16.55 -1.41 -6.59
N LEU A 222 16.77 -1.38 -7.90
CA LEU A 222 18.11 -1.48 -8.52
C LEU A 222 18.85 -0.15 -8.50
N HIS A 223 18.13 0.97 -8.40
CA HIS A 223 18.68 2.30 -8.28
C HIS A 223 19.22 2.52 -6.87
N LYS A 224 20.47 3.00 -6.76
CA LYS A 224 21.16 3.29 -5.49
C LYS A 224 21.17 4.77 -5.19
#